data_e6c9fb69620a6ba129cbf615fef8f2b0
#
_entry.id   e6c9fb69620a6ba129cbf615fef8f2b0
#
_cell.length_a   1.000
_cell.length_b   1.000
_cell.length_c   1.000
_cell.angle_alpha   90.00
_cell.angle_beta   90.00
_cell.angle_gamma   90.00
#
_symmetry.space_group_name_H-M   'P 1'
#
loop_
_entity.id
_entity.type
_entity.pdbx_description
1 polymer ?
#
loop_
_entity_poly.entity_id
_entity_poly.type
_entity_poly.pdbx_seq_one_letter_code
_entity_poly.pdbx_strand_id
1 'polypeptide(L)'
;MKIMHLLESPRFSGAENVVCQIIGMLSDNIEYKLIYCSRDGQIREALCEREIQFAPIKELSVREVRRVIRENKPDIIHAHDMKASYIAARACGNVKLICHIHNNSFDSRGLSMKALGFMIAAQKAKHIFYVSDSSYKGYFFHKLFERKSEVLYNIIDIDLLIEKMNLDKNKYNSPIVISS
;
A
#
# COMPACT_ATOMS: atom_id res chain seq x y z
N MET A 1 -3.87 9.89 -16.46
CA MET A 1 -2.92 10.07 -15.35
C MET A 1 -2.36 8.71 -14.94
N LYS A 2 -1.05 8.59 -14.71
CA LYS A 2 -0.39 7.33 -14.34
C LYS A 2 0.01 7.33 -12.86
N ILE A 3 -0.46 6.36 -12.09
CA ILE A 3 -0.22 6.23 -10.65
C ILE A 3 0.53 4.93 -10.39
N MET A 4 1.65 5.01 -9.70
CA MET A 4 2.43 3.85 -9.29
C MET A 4 2.33 3.65 -7.78
N HIS A 5 1.74 2.53 -7.37
CA HIS A 5 1.68 2.10 -5.98
C HIS A 5 2.97 1.36 -5.61
N LEU A 6 3.72 1.88 -4.65
CA LEU A 6 5.00 1.33 -4.22
C LEU A 6 4.88 0.68 -2.84
N LEU A 7 5.18 -0.62 -2.77
CA LEU A 7 5.17 -1.43 -1.56
C LEU A 7 6.51 -2.14 -1.33
N GLU A 8 6.75 -2.64 -0.13
CA GLU A 8 7.96 -3.39 0.20
C GLU A 8 7.79 -4.89 0.00
N SER A 9 6.64 -5.43 0.42
CA SER A 9 6.43 -6.88 0.56
C SER A 9 6.28 -7.58 -0.80
N PRO A 10 6.91 -8.75 -0.99
CA PRO A 10 6.65 -9.65 -2.12
C PRO A 10 5.48 -10.62 -1.85
N ARG A 11 4.83 -10.53 -0.69
CA ARG A 11 3.73 -11.40 -0.25
C ARG A 11 2.42 -10.66 -0.37
N PHE A 12 1.34 -11.41 -0.50
CA PHE A 12 -0.02 -10.86 -0.45
C PHE A 12 -0.52 -10.86 0.99
N SER A 13 -0.72 -9.68 1.57
CA SER A 13 -1.19 -9.49 2.94
C SER A 13 -2.11 -8.27 3.05
N GLY A 14 -2.36 -7.74 4.23
CA GLY A 14 -3.34 -6.69 4.46
C GLY A 14 -3.15 -5.43 3.62
N ALA A 15 -1.95 -4.83 3.63
CA ALA A 15 -1.67 -3.61 2.88
C ALA A 15 -1.72 -3.85 1.36
N GLU A 16 -1.21 -4.99 0.90
CA GLU A 16 -1.23 -5.39 -0.50
C GLU A 16 -2.67 -5.60 -1.00
N ASN A 17 -3.53 -6.21 -0.19
CA ASN A 17 -4.94 -6.35 -0.51
C ASN A 17 -5.64 -4.99 -0.64
N VAL A 18 -5.41 -4.07 0.29
CA VAL A 18 -5.96 -2.70 0.21
C VAL A 18 -5.53 -2.01 -1.08
N VAL A 19 -4.27 -2.15 -1.48
CA VAL A 19 -3.78 -1.55 -2.73
C VAL A 19 -4.45 -2.18 -3.95
N CYS A 20 -4.62 -3.51 -3.97
CA CYS A 20 -5.35 -4.18 -5.06
C CYS A 20 -6.81 -3.71 -5.13
N GLN A 21 -7.47 -3.49 -3.98
CA GLN A 21 -8.82 -2.92 -3.94
C GLN A 21 -8.86 -1.50 -4.48
N ILE A 22 -7.92 -0.61 -4.08
CA ILE A 22 -7.81 0.75 -4.61
C ILE A 22 -7.63 0.73 -6.14
N ILE A 23 -6.76 -0.15 -6.64
CA ILE A 23 -6.54 -0.31 -8.09
C ILE A 23 -7.83 -0.79 -8.76
N GLY A 24 -8.50 -1.81 -8.23
CA GLY A 24 -9.75 -2.32 -8.77
C GLY A 24 -10.85 -1.26 -8.84
N MET A 25 -11.02 -0.46 -7.80
CA MET A 25 -12.02 0.63 -7.77
C MET A 25 -11.77 1.73 -8.79
N LEU A 26 -10.52 1.92 -9.21
CA LEU A 26 -10.12 2.96 -10.17
C LEU A 26 -9.90 2.41 -11.58
N SER A 27 -9.93 1.08 -11.78
CA SER A 27 -9.61 0.43 -13.05
C SER A 27 -10.60 0.76 -14.18
N ASP A 28 -11.87 0.98 -13.83
CA ASP A 28 -12.92 1.29 -14.81
C ASP A 28 -12.79 2.72 -15.37
N ASN A 29 -11.99 3.57 -14.73
CA ASN A 29 -11.73 4.91 -15.21
C ASN A 29 -10.57 4.92 -16.19
N ILE A 30 -10.86 5.04 -17.48
CA ILE A 30 -9.89 5.04 -18.59
C ILE A 30 -8.84 6.17 -18.51
N GLU A 31 -9.07 7.18 -17.67
CA GLU A 31 -8.12 8.27 -17.45
C GLU A 31 -6.94 7.84 -16.58
N TYR A 32 -7.07 6.74 -15.82
CA TYR A 32 -6.04 6.24 -14.90
C TYR A 32 -5.34 5.02 -15.44
N LYS A 33 -4.00 5.06 -15.41
CA LYS A 33 -3.15 3.88 -15.59
C LYS A 33 -2.51 3.56 -14.25
N LEU A 34 -2.86 2.42 -13.69
CA LEU A 34 -2.47 2.01 -12.35
C LEU A 34 -1.39 0.94 -12.46
N ILE A 35 -0.30 1.11 -11.70
CA ILE A 35 0.84 0.20 -11.69
C ILE A 35 1.13 -0.20 -10.26
N TYR A 36 1.22 -1.49 -10.02
CA TYR A 36 1.71 -2.04 -8.76
C TYR A 36 3.22 -2.23 -8.85
N CYS A 37 3.97 -1.80 -7.83
CA CYS A 37 5.43 -1.90 -7.77
C CYS A 37 5.89 -2.44 -6.42
N SER A 38 6.52 -3.61 -6.41
CA SER A 38 7.15 -4.21 -5.23
C SER A 38 8.24 -5.18 -5.64
N ARG A 39 8.88 -5.82 -4.65
CA ARG A 39 9.72 -6.99 -4.95
C ARG A 39 8.87 -8.10 -5.55
N ASP A 40 9.48 -8.87 -6.46
CA ASP A 40 8.85 -10.04 -7.05
C ASP A 40 8.71 -11.17 -6.02
N GLY A 41 7.66 -11.97 -6.16
CA GLY A 41 7.37 -13.10 -5.28
C GLY A 41 5.92 -13.54 -5.40
N GLN A 42 5.34 -14.06 -4.32
CA GLN A 42 3.97 -14.58 -4.27
C GLN A 42 2.91 -13.55 -4.70
N ILE A 43 3.19 -12.26 -4.55
CA ILE A 43 2.31 -11.18 -4.98
C ILE A 43 2.00 -11.24 -6.49
N ARG A 44 2.94 -11.76 -7.32
CA ARG A 44 2.78 -11.82 -8.78
C ARG A 44 1.54 -12.60 -9.19
N GLU A 45 1.27 -13.73 -8.56
CA GLU A 45 0.10 -14.56 -8.85
C GLU A 45 -1.19 -13.77 -8.59
N ALA A 46 -1.30 -13.17 -7.41
CA ALA A 46 -2.46 -12.36 -7.03
C ALA A 46 -2.68 -11.13 -7.93
N LEU A 47 -1.62 -10.53 -8.48
CA LEU A 47 -1.70 -9.43 -9.43
C LEU A 47 -2.12 -9.91 -10.82
N CYS A 48 -1.60 -11.07 -11.25
CA CYS A 48 -1.96 -11.69 -12.53
C CYS A 48 -3.46 -12.05 -12.56
N GLU A 49 -3.98 -12.67 -11.50
CA GLU A 49 -5.40 -13.01 -11.36
C GLU A 49 -6.33 -11.79 -11.44
N ARG A 50 -5.83 -10.61 -11.08
CA ARG A 50 -6.57 -9.34 -11.07
C ARG A 50 -6.25 -8.43 -12.27
N GLU A 51 -5.47 -8.93 -13.22
CA GLU A 51 -5.03 -8.18 -14.41
C GLU A 51 -4.34 -6.85 -14.07
N ILE A 52 -3.67 -6.77 -12.90
CA ILE A 52 -2.99 -5.57 -12.44
C ILE A 52 -1.60 -5.48 -13.07
N GLN A 53 -1.29 -4.34 -13.70
CA GLN A 53 0.04 -4.08 -14.25
C GLN A 53 1.10 -4.09 -13.15
N PHE A 54 2.11 -4.95 -13.28
CA PHE A 54 3.18 -5.12 -12.30
C PHE A 54 4.53 -4.63 -12.81
N ALA A 55 5.19 -3.79 -12.01
CA ALA A 55 6.54 -3.30 -12.23
C ALA A 55 7.48 -3.80 -11.11
N PRO A 56 8.13 -4.97 -11.27
CA PRO A 56 8.95 -5.54 -10.22
C PRO A 56 10.25 -4.79 -9.98
N ILE A 57 10.67 -4.74 -8.71
CA ILE A 57 11.99 -4.29 -8.26
C ILE A 57 12.74 -5.46 -7.61
N LYS A 58 14.07 -5.46 -7.72
CA LYS A 58 14.91 -6.49 -7.07
C LYS A 58 14.91 -6.31 -5.55
N GLU A 59 14.97 -5.05 -5.12
CA GLU A 59 14.99 -4.63 -3.72
C GLU A 59 14.34 -3.26 -3.56
N LEU A 60 13.82 -2.95 -2.39
CA LEU A 60 13.30 -1.62 -2.09
C LEU A 60 14.46 -0.65 -1.82
N SER A 61 15.04 -0.13 -2.89
CA SER A 61 16.16 0.82 -2.87
C SER A 61 15.89 2.03 -3.76
N VAL A 62 16.56 3.14 -3.46
CA VAL A 62 16.45 4.39 -4.25
C VAL A 62 16.84 4.14 -5.73
N ARG A 63 17.84 3.29 -5.96
CA ARG A 63 18.32 2.93 -7.31
C ARG A 63 17.25 2.22 -8.12
N GLU A 64 16.66 1.17 -7.56
CA GLU A 64 15.63 0.37 -8.23
C GLU A 64 14.35 1.19 -8.47
N VAL A 65 13.90 1.96 -7.45
CA VAL A 65 12.72 2.81 -7.60
C VAL A 65 12.95 3.89 -8.66
N ARG A 66 14.14 4.50 -8.75
CA ARG A 66 14.50 5.43 -9.85
C ARG A 66 14.47 4.74 -11.22
N ARG A 67 14.92 3.48 -11.31
CA ARG A 67 14.85 2.72 -12.56
C ARG A 67 13.40 2.58 -13.01
N VAL A 68 12.53 2.09 -12.14
CA VAL A 68 11.12 1.87 -12.46
C VAL A 68 10.39 3.18 -12.78
N ILE A 69 10.71 4.29 -12.09
CA ILE A 69 10.18 5.62 -12.40
C ILE A 69 10.56 6.04 -13.83
N ARG A 70 11.82 5.85 -14.24
CA ARG A 70 12.27 6.20 -15.60
C ARG A 70 11.57 5.36 -16.67
N GLU A 71 11.40 4.06 -16.41
CA GLU A 71 10.78 3.12 -17.34
C GLU A 71 9.27 3.38 -17.50
N ASN A 72 8.59 3.64 -16.40
CA ASN A 72 7.13 3.76 -16.38
C ASN A 72 6.60 5.19 -16.45
N LYS A 73 7.41 6.19 -16.10
CA LYS A 73 7.07 7.63 -16.10
C LYS A 73 5.73 7.93 -15.40
N PRO A 74 5.58 7.58 -14.10
CA PRO A 74 4.36 7.87 -13.37
C PRO A 74 4.23 9.38 -13.11
N ASP A 75 2.99 9.86 -13.05
CA ASP A 75 2.64 11.22 -12.62
C ASP A 75 2.64 11.33 -11.09
N ILE A 76 2.26 10.22 -10.44
CA ILE A 76 2.14 10.10 -8.99
C ILE A 76 2.78 8.79 -8.53
N ILE A 77 3.53 8.85 -7.43
CA ILE A 77 3.94 7.68 -6.64
C ILE A 77 3.08 7.68 -5.38
N HIS A 78 2.33 6.62 -5.18
CA HIS A 78 1.58 6.34 -3.96
C HIS A 78 2.36 5.28 -3.17
N ALA A 79 3.12 5.72 -2.19
CA ALA A 79 3.99 4.84 -1.41
C ALA A 79 3.28 4.38 -0.14
N HIS A 80 3.33 3.08 0.11
CA HIS A 80 2.65 2.44 1.23
C HIS A 80 3.65 2.07 2.31
N ASP A 81 3.34 2.48 3.54
CA ASP A 81 4.18 2.43 4.73
C ASP A 81 5.43 3.34 4.73
N MET A 82 6.00 3.52 5.92
CA MET A 82 7.05 4.52 6.16
C MET A 82 8.33 4.25 5.36
N LYS A 83 8.72 2.98 5.21
CA LYS A 83 9.96 2.62 4.50
C LYS A 83 9.83 2.87 3.01
N ALA A 84 8.73 2.43 2.39
CA ALA A 84 8.48 2.69 0.98
C ALA A 84 8.35 4.20 0.71
N SER A 85 7.68 4.94 1.61
CA SER A 85 7.57 6.40 1.53
C SER A 85 8.93 7.10 1.59
N TYR A 86 9.82 6.67 2.50
CA TYR A 86 11.18 7.22 2.60
C TYR A 86 12.00 6.98 1.32
N ILE A 87 11.98 5.77 0.80
CA ILE A 87 12.68 5.43 -0.44
C ILE A 87 12.10 6.19 -1.63
N ALA A 88 10.76 6.27 -1.72
CA ALA A 88 10.07 7.05 -2.74
C ALA A 88 10.46 8.53 -2.70
N ALA A 89 10.49 9.15 -1.53
CA ALA A 89 10.86 10.55 -1.36
C ALA A 89 12.27 10.86 -1.89
N ARG A 90 13.20 9.91 -1.74
CA ARG A 90 14.59 10.04 -2.24
C ARG A 90 14.73 9.70 -3.73
N ALA A 91 13.75 8.99 -4.29
CA ALA A 91 13.78 8.53 -5.67
C ALA A 91 12.95 9.39 -6.63
N CYS A 92 11.85 10.00 -6.16
CA CYS A 92 10.79 10.55 -6.99
C CYS A 92 11.17 11.80 -7.82
N GLY A 93 12.25 12.52 -7.47
CA GLY A 93 12.57 13.77 -8.18
C GLY A 93 11.40 14.76 -8.15
N ASN A 94 10.85 15.10 -9.31
CA ASN A 94 9.70 16.00 -9.46
C ASN A 94 8.34 15.29 -9.52
N VAL A 95 8.33 13.94 -9.49
CA VAL A 95 7.09 13.15 -9.47
C VAL A 95 6.36 13.41 -8.13
N LYS A 96 5.05 13.59 -8.18
CA LYS A 96 4.23 13.82 -6.98
C LYS A 96 4.27 12.58 -6.09
N LEU A 97 4.45 12.78 -4.78
CA LEU A 97 4.47 11.73 -3.79
C LEU A 97 3.23 11.83 -2.90
N ILE A 98 2.54 10.71 -2.72
CA ILE A 98 1.52 10.46 -1.71
C ILE A 98 2.05 9.35 -0.80
N CYS A 99 1.92 9.52 0.52
CA CYS A 99 2.26 8.51 1.50
C CYS A 99 0.99 7.91 2.09
N HIS A 100 0.94 6.60 2.31
CA HIS A 100 -0.20 5.91 2.92
C HIS A 100 0.32 4.94 3.99
N ILE A 101 -0.01 5.21 5.24
CA ILE A 101 0.52 4.48 6.39
C ILE A 101 -0.50 3.48 6.89
N HIS A 102 -0.19 2.18 6.70
CA HIS A 102 -1.05 1.05 7.06
C HIS A 102 -0.78 0.52 8.47
N ASN A 103 0.42 0.76 9.00
CA ASN A 103 0.85 0.20 10.26
C ASN A 103 1.01 1.25 11.35
N ASN A 104 0.52 0.94 12.55
CA ASN A 104 0.87 1.64 13.78
C ASN A 104 2.10 0.96 14.39
N SER A 105 3.27 1.21 13.81
CA SER A 105 4.52 0.63 14.27
C SER A 105 4.93 1.24 15.61
N PHE A 106 5.27 0.39 16.58
CA PHE A 106 5.80 0.82 17.88
C PHE A 106 7.01 1.76 17.72
N ASP A 107 7.87 1.49 16.74
CA ASP A 107 9.06 2.29 16.42
C ASP A 107 8.76 3.70 15.91
N SER A 108 7.52 4.00 15.53
CA SER A 108 7.13 5.34 15.06
C SER A 108 6.64 6.26 16.18
N ARG A 109 6.40 5.71 17.37
CA ARG A 109 5.80 6.42 18.52
C ARG A 109 6.77 7.31 19.29
N GLY A 110 8.07 7.26 18.96
CA GLY A 110 9.12 8.06 19.60
C GLY A 110 10.11 8.62 18.59
N LEU A 111 11.15 9.25 19.11
CA LEU A 111 12.28 9.77 18.34
C LEU A 111 13.15 8.59 17.87
N SER A 112 12.76 7.97 16.77
CA SER A 112 13.46 6.83 16.18
C SER A 112 13.98 7.16 14.78
N MET A 113 14.94 6.37 14.31
CA MET A 113 15.42 6.50 12.91
C MET A 113 14.30 6.29 11.90
N LYS A 114 13.30 5.48 12.22
CA LYS A 114 12.13 5.25 11.38
C LYS A 114 11.22 6.49 11.34
N ALA A 115 10.96 7.11 12.49
CA ALA A 115 10.18 8.34 12.58
C ALA A 115 10.87 9.51 11.87
N LEU A 116 12.20 9.66 12.03
CA LEU A 116 13.00 10.67 11.34
C LEU A 116 13.07 10.43 9.83
N GLY A 117 13.24 9.18 9.42
CA GLY A 117 13.22 8.81 7.99
C GLY A 117 11.88 9.14 7.35
N PHE A 118 10.77 8.83 8.02
CA PHE A 118 9.45 9.16 7.50
C PHE A 118 9.19 10.68 7.50
N MET A 119 9.78 11.45 8.39
CA MET A 119 9.70 12.92 8.37
C MET A 119 10.20 13.50 7.04
N ILE A 120 11.27 12.95 6.47
CA ILE A 120 11.78 13.34 5.14
C ILE A 120 10.73 13.05 4.06
N ALA A 121 10.10 11.89 4.11
CA ALA A 121 9.02 11.54 3.19
C ALA A 121 7.82 12.46 3.36
N ALA A 122 7.42 12.67 4.61
CA ALA A 122 6.30 13.54 4.96
C ALA A 122 6.51 14.98 4.46
N GLN A 123 7.72 15.54 4.55
CA GLN A 123 8.03 16.86 3.99
C GLN A 123 7.81 16.92 2.48
N LYS A 124 8.27 15.90 1.76
CA LYS A 124 8.19 15.79 0.30
C LYS A 124 6.79 15.48 -0.21
N ALA A 125 6.01 14.73 0.56
CA ALA A 125 4.67 14.28 0.19
C ALA A 125 3.70 15.45 -0.03
N LYS A 126 2.86 15.33 -1.05
CA LYS A 126 1.74 16.25 -1.29
C LYS A 126 0.59 15.96 -0.35
N HIS A 127 0.38 14.68 0.00
CA HIS A 127 -0.65 14.22 0.94
C HIS A 127 -0.19 12.98 1.69
N ILE A 128 -0.73 12.77 2.90
CA ILE A 128 -0.41 11.63 3.76
C ILE A 128 -1.73 11.02 4.24
N PHE A 129 -1.98 9.78 3.86
CA PHE A 129 -3.10 8.99 4.37
C PHE A 129 -2.65 8.09 5.52
N TYR A 130 -3.53 7.93 6.50
CA TYR A 130 -3.40 6.98 7.60
C TYR A 130 -4.63 6.11 7.66
N VAL A 131 -4.48 4.79 7.78
CA VAL A 131 -5.63 3.86 7.80
C VAL A 131 -6.46 3.92 9.08
N SER A 132 -6.02 4.63 10.10
CA SER A 132 -6.74 4.78 11.37
C SER A 132 -6.22 5.96 12.18
N ASP A 133 -7.04 6.44 13.13
CA ASP A 133 -6.61 7.42 14.13
C ASP A 133 -5.40 6.95 14.94
N SER A 134 -5.35 5.64 15.21
CA SER A 134 -4.21 5.04 15.93
C SER A 134 -2.92 5.14 15.12
N SER A 135 -2.95 4.92 13.80
CA SER A 135 -1.78 5.06 12.94
C SER A 135 -1.36 6.53 12.79
N TYR A 136 -2.31 7.47 12.74
CA TYR A 136 -2.04 8.90 12.73
C TYR A 136 -1.41 9.36 14.04
N LYS A 137 -2.08 9.13 15.18
CA LYS A 137 -1.59 9.54 16.51
C LYS A 137 -0.32 8.79 16.94
N GLY A 138 -0.09 7.60 16.38
CA GLY A 138 1.09 6.80 16.62
C GLY A 138 2.36 7.34 15.98
N TYR A 139 2.26 8.22 14.99
CA TYR A 139 3.44 8.85 14.42
C TYR A 139 3.88 10.05 15.26
N PHE A 140 5.11 10.04 15.78
CA PHE A 140 5.63 11.04 16.70
C PHE A 140 5.48 12.49 16.19
N PHE A 141 5.74 12.71 14.90
CA PHE A 141 5.67 14.05 14.30
C PHE A 141 4.35 14.34 13.59
N HIS A 142 3.26 13.62 13.88
CA HIS A 142 1.98 13.74 13.15
C HIS A 142 1.44 15.18 13.10
N LYS A 143 1.55 15.95 14.20
CA LYS A 143 1.08 17.35 14.27
C LYS A 143 1.80 18.30 13.31
N LEU A 144 3.06 18.02 12.96
CA LEU A 144 3.82 18.86 12.02
C LEU A 144 3.25 18.80 10.59
N PHE A 145 2.52 17.73 10.27
CA PHE A 145 2.00 17.47 8.94
C PHE A 145 0.47 17.42 8.88
N GLU A 146 -0.21 17.87 9.94
CA GLU A 146 -1.68 17.80 10.09
C GLU A 146 -2.42 18.36 8.85
N ARG A 147 -1.99 19.51 8.33
CA ARG A 147 -2.63 20.20 7.18
C ARG A 147 -2.67 19.36 5.89
N LYS A 148 -1.85 18.35 5.77
CA LYS A 148 -1.80 17.45 4.61
C LYS A 148 -1.96 15.99 4.97
N SER A 149 -2.44 15.73 6.18
CA SER A 149 -2.71 14.39 6.69
C SER A 149 -4.21 14.16 6.82
N GLU A 150 -4.63 12.96 6.47
CA GLU A 150 -6.02 12.54 6.53
C GLU A 150 -6.10 11.08 6.98
N VAL A 151 -7.13 10.74 7.76
CA VAL A 151 -7.43 9.35 8.09
C VAL A 151 -8.38 8.81 7.05
N LEU A 152 -7.91 7.84 6.27
CA LEU A 152 -8.67 7.11 5.26
C LEU A 152 -8.78 5.67 5.73
N TYR A 153 -9.92 5.32 6.32
CA TYR A 153 -10.18 3.96 6.80
C TYR A 153 -10.18 2.97 5.64
N ASN A 154 -9.66 1.76 5.89
CA ASN A 154 -9.70 0.69 4.91
C ASN A 154 -11.16 0.38 4.55
N ILE A 155 -11.42 0.30 3.25
CA ILE A 155 -12.73 -0.12 2.75
C ILE A 155 -12.79 -1.64 2.92
N ILE A 156 -13.82 -2.12 3.60
CA ILE A 156 -14.15 -3.54 3.66
C ILE A 156 -15.15 -3.79 2.53
N ASP A 157 -14.78 -4.62 1.58
CA ASP A 157 -15.72 -5.14 0.59
C ASP A 157 -16.66 -6.11 1.30
N ILE A 158 -17.85 -5.61 1.66
CA ILE A 158 -18.86 -6.36 2.42
C ILE A 158 -19.40 -7.51 1.59
N ASP A 159 -19.56 -7.35 0.28
CA ASP A 159 -20.08 -8.38 -0.61
C ASP A 159 -19.11 -9.55 -0.71
N LEU A 160 -17.84 -9.27 -0.90
CA LEU A 160 -16.77 -10.28 -0.88
C LEU A 160 -16.65 -10.97 0.48
N LEU A 161 -16.87 -10.25 1.59
CA LEU A 161 -16.87 -10.82 2.94
C LEU A 161 -18.04 -11.78 3.12
N ILE A 162 -19.24 -11.39 2.69
CA ILE A 162 -20.44 -12.23 2.74
C ILE A 162 -20.28 -13.48 1.87
N GLU A 163 -19.72 -13.36 0.66
CA GLU A 163 -19.44 -14.48 -0.21
C GLU A 163 -18.50 -15.48 0.45
N LYS A 164 -17.39 -15.01 1.02
CA LYS A 164 -16.45 -15.87 1.77
C LYS A 164 -17.10 -16.54 2.98
N MET A 165 -17.92 -15.82 3.74
CA MET A 165 -18.65 -16.41 4.87
C MET A 165 -19.63 -17.50 4.43
N ASN A 166 -20.28 -17.34 3.27
CA ASN A 166 -21.20 -18.36 2.73
C ASN A 166 -20.44 -19.59 2.21
N LEU A 167 -19.28 -19.41 1.61
CA LEU A 167 -18.39 -20.52 1.20
C LEU A 167 -17.89 -21.32 2.40
N ASP A 168 -17.51 -20.66 3.49
CA ASP A 168 -17.09 -21.33 4.73
C ASP A 168 -18.24 -22.07 5.42
N LYS A 169 -19.46 -21.51 5.46
CA LYS A 169 -20.65 -22.21 5.99
C LYS A 169 -20.92 -23.51 5.25
N ASN A 170 -20.77 -23.55 3.93
CA ASN A 170 -20.94 -24.75 3.13
C ASN A 170 -19.86 -25.81 3.43
N LYS A 171 -18.69 -25.40 3.86
CA LYS A 171 -17.58 -26.31 4.23
C LYS A 171 -17.79 -26.97 5.60
N TYR A 172 -18.47 -26.31 6.53
CA TYR A 172 -18.76 -26.81 7.88
C TYR A 172 -20.10 -27.57 7.99
N ASN A 173 -20.94 -27.53 6.95
CA ASN A 173 -22.20 -28.26 6.91
C ASN A 173 -22.02 -29.72 6.37
N SER A 174 -20.81 -30.18 6.15
CA SER A 174 -20.56 -31.61 5.89
C SER A 174 -20.70 -32.36 7.22
N PRO A 175 -21.55 -33.43 7.32
CA PRO A 175 -21.69 -34.17 8.54
C PRO A 175 -20.37 -34.82 8.92
N ILE A 176 -19.90 -34.54 10.15
CA ILE A 176 -18.74 -35.22 10.72
C ILE A 176 -19.15 -36.69 10.95
N VAL A 177 -18.72 -37.59 10.07
CA VAL A 177 -18.86 -39.04 10.30
C VAL A 177 -17.82 -39.43 11.35
N ILE A 178 -18.26 -39.53 12.59
CA ILE A 178 -17.46 -40.14 13.65
C ILE A 178 -17.56 -41.63 13.45
N SER A 179 -16.51 -42.26 12.86
CA SER A 179 -16.36 -43.71 12.86
C SER A 179 -16.01 -44.19 14.27
N SER A 180 -16.90 -44.93 14.90
CA SER A 180 -16.67 -45.68 16.14
C SER A 180 -15.75 -46.87 15.88
#